data_942b353be0a9a4a49ae78a4f0c23e5ee
#
_entry.id   942b353be0a9a4a49ae78a4f0c23e5ee
#
_cell.length_a   1.000
_cell.length_b   1.000
_cell.length_c   1.000
_cell.angle_alpha   90.00
_cell.angle_beta   90.00
_cell.angle_gamma   90.00
#
_symmetry.space_group_name_H-M   'P 1'
#
loop_
_entity.id
_entity.type
_entity.pdbx_description
1 polymer ?
#
loop_
_entity_poly.entity_id
_entity_poly.type
_entity_poly.pdbx_seq_one_letter_code
_entity_poly.pdbx_strand_id
1 'polypeptide(L)'
;MVSGSEQVSGSGNMRMGTVSTGLNRSVTTISLDDFQVVGNYGGLNVNRGLSGFRFVDEHTPAGSSYNSAVSVSGTLASSALGDQSVSFVTVQPFVRAGNALYPASGSATITGANNSQARITVQSGSAVLLELDANGDGRFEATTTKAWSDLI
;
A
#
# COMPACT_ATOMS: atom_id res chain seq x y z
N MET A 1 9.69 -11.11 -35.81
CA MET A 1 9.18 -10.08 -34.89
C MET A 1 7.71 -10.39 -34.67
N VAL A 2 7.33 -10.95 -33.53
CA VAL A 2 5.92 -11.12 -33.17
C VAL A 2 5.53 -9.88 -32.40
N SER A 3 4.83 -8.97 -33.04
CA SER A 3 4.15 -7.86 -32.38
C SER A 3 2.93 -8.42 -31.66
N GLY A 4 3.10 -8.88 -30.44
CA GLY A 4 1.98 -9.21 -29.60
C GLY A 4 1.35 -7.89 -29.09
N SER A 5 0.08 -7.66 -29.43
CA SER A 5 -0.67 -6.56 -28.84
C SER A 5 -0.82 -6.80 -27.34
N GLU A 6 -0.25 -5.93 -26.53
CA GLU A 6 -0.48 -5.94 -25.10
C GLU A 6 -1.95 -5.54 -24.84
N GLN A 7 -2.70 -6.42 -24.19
CA GLN A 7 -4.07 -6.14 -23.79
C GLN A 7 -4.20 -6.32 -22.29
N VAL A 8 -4.61 -5.26 -21.61
CA VAL A 8 -4.91 -5.29 -20.18
C VAL A 8 -6.32 -4.75 -19.98
N SER A 9 -7.14 -5.51 -19.26
CA SER A 9 -8.48 -5.09 -18.87
C SER A 9 -8.60 -5.05 -17.36
N GLY A 10 -9.32 -4.06 -16.83
CA GLY A 10 -9.63 -3.94 -15.43
C GLY A 10 -11.14 -3.89 -15.20
N SER A 11 -11.61 -4.53 -14.14
CA SER A 11 -13.00 -4.49 -13.71
C SER A 11 -13.09 -4.43 -12.19
N GLY A 12 -14.16 -3.86 -11.67
CA GLY A 12 -14.40 -3.76 -10.23
C GLY A 12 -15.22 -2.53 -9.88
N ASN A 13 -15.56 -2.40 -8.60
CA ASN A 13 -16.30 -1.28 -8.07
C ASN A 13 -15.37 -0.36 -7.29
N MET A 14 -15.39 0.93 -7.61
CA MET A 14 -14.67 1.97 -6.87
C MET A 14 -15.64 2.96 -6.26
N ARG A 15 -15.40 3.32 -5.02
CA ARG A 15 -16.07 4.42 -4.34
C ARG A 15 -15.04 5.41 -3.85
N MET A 16 -15.30 6.68 -4.03
CA MET A 16 -14.46 7.77 -3.52
C MET A 16 -15.35 8.80 -2.86
N GLY A 17 -14.95 9.27 -1.70
CA GLY A 17 -15.65 10.33 -0.97
C GLY A 17 -14.68 11.18 -0.18
N THR A 18 -14.99 12.47 -0.07
CA THR A 18 -14.27 13.40 0.80
C THR A 18 -15.26 14.06 1.74
N VAL A 19 -14.95 14.04 3.03
CA VAL A 19 -15.75 14.69 4.08
C VAL A 19 -14.90 15.75 4.75
N SER A 20 -15.42 16.97 4.84
CA SER A 20 -14.82 18.03 5.65
C SER A 20 -15.26 17.87 7.11
N THR A 21 -14.31 17.78 8.04
CA THR A 21 -14.55 17.50 9.46
C THR A 21 -14.27 18.71 10.35
N GLY A 22 -14.29 19.91 9.79
CA GLY A 22 -14.03 21.19 10.47
C GLY A 22 -13.27 22.17 9.61
N LEU A 23 -12.77 23.25 10.22
CA LEU A 23 -11.99 24.25 9.48
C LEU A 23 -10.71 23.64 8.93
N ASN A 24 -10.66 23.54 7.59
CA ASN A 24 -9.51 23.05 6.83
C ASN A 24 -9.07 21.60 7.16
N ARG A 25 -9.95 20.79 7.76
CA ARG A 25 -9.73 19.35 7.94
C ARG A 25 -10.59 18.57 6.96
N SER A 26 -10.01 17.59 6.32
CA SER A 26 -10.75 16.71 5.40
C SER A 26 -10.25 15.28 5.49
N VAL A 27 -11.16 14.34 5.26
CA VAL A 27 -10.87 12.92 5.17
C VAL A 27 -11.33 12.45 3.80
N THR A 28 -10.39 11.99 2.99
CA THR A 28 -10.67 11.34 1.70
C THR A 28 -10.57 9.84 1.88
N THR A 29 -11.62 9.13 1.47
CA THR A 29 -11.64 7.66 1.47
C THR A 29 -11.83 7.16 0.05
N ILE A 30 -10.99 6.20 -0.35
CA ILE A 30 -11.16 5.43 -1.57
C ILE A 30 -11.29 3.97 -1.17
N SER A 31 -12.30 3.29 -1.69
CA SER A 31 -12.48 1.85 -1.51
C SER A 31 -12.68 1.17 -2.86
N LEU A 32 -12.09 -0.02 -3.01
CA LEU A 32 -12.23 -0.90 -4.15
C LEU A 32 -12.75 -2.25 -3.65
N ASP A 33 -13.90 -2.65 -4.18
CA ASP A 33 -14.47 -3.96 -3.93
C ASP A 33 -14.21 -4.84 -5.16
N ASP A 34 -13.48 -5.95 -4.97
CA ASP A 34 -13.23 -6.97 -5.99
C ASP A 34 -12.67 -6.43 -7.32
N PHE A 35 -11.72 -5.51 -7.24
CA PHE A 35 -11.06 -4.98 -8.41
C PHE A 35 -10.09 -6.02 -8.98
N GLN A 36 -10.22 -6.32 -10.28
CA GLN A 36 -9.36 -7.27 -10.98
C GLN A 36 -8.72 -6.65 -12.20
N VAL A 37 -7.49 -7.02 -12.46
CA VAL A 37 -6.72 -6.69 -13.67
C VAL A 37 -6.27 -7.99 -14.31
N VAL A 38 -6.68 -8.21 -15.55
CA VAL A 38 -6.31 -9.39 -16.33
C VAL A 38 -5.76 -8.94 -17.66
N GLY A 39 -4.68 -9.56 -18.12
CA GLY A 39 -4.11 -9.20 -19.40
C GLY A 39 -2.83 -9.94 -19.72
N ASN A 40 -2.25 -9.57 -20.85
CA ASN A 40 -0.91 -10.01 -21.26
C ASN A 40 -0.01 -8.78 -21.36
N TYR A 41 1.11 -8.83 -20.65
CA TYR A 41 2.13 -7.80 -20.68
C TYR A 41 3.50 -8.43 -20.91
N GLY A 42 4.17 -8.05 -22.00
CA GLY A 42 5.48 -8.59 -22.34
C GLY A 42 5.49 -10.11 -22.55
N GLY A 43 4.37 -10.72 -22.98
CA GLY A 43 4.23 -12.16 -23.15
C GLY A 43 3.90 -12.93 -21.87
N LEU A 44 3.75 -12.24 -20.74
CA LEU A 44 3.34 -12.84 -19.46
C LEU A 44 1.86 -12.58 -19.20
N ASN A 45 1.12 -13.64 -18.85
CA ASN A 45 -0.23 -13.49 -18.37
C ASN A 45 -0.21 -12.83 -16.98
N VAL A 46 -0.91 -11.72 -16.83
CA VAL A 46 -1.06 -11.00 -15.57
C VAL A 46 -2.48 -11.20 -15.09
N ASN A 47 -2.61 -11.73 -13.89
CA ASN A 47 -3.86 -11.76 -13.15
C ASN A 47 -3.60 -11.18 -11.76
N ARG A 48 -4.25 -10.05 -11.45
CA ARG A 48 -4.12 -9.38 -10.16
C ARG A 48 -5.51 -9.04 -9.66
N GLY A 49 -5.80 -9.41 -8.42
CA GLY A 49 -7.03 -9.06 -7.71
C GLY A 49 -6.72 -8.21 -6.49
N LEU A 50 -7.54 -7.19 -6.27
CA LEU A 50 -7.47 -6.34 -5.08
C LEU A 50 -8.86 -6.35 -4.45
N SER A 51 -8.99 -6.91 -3.25
CA SER A 51 -10.25 -7.02 -2.53
C SER A 51 -10.19 -6.32 -1.17
N GLY A 52 -11.33 -5.76 -0.75
CA GLY A 52 -11.45 -5.04 0.51
C GLY A 52 -10.46 -3.87 0.64
N PHE A 53 -10.01 -3.32 -0.49
CA PHE A 53 -9.07 -2.20 -0.49
C PHE A 53 -9.72 -0.96 0.09
N ARG A 54 -9.03 -0.36 1.03
CA ARG A 54 -9.40 0.92 1.59
C ARG A 54 -8.16 1.80 1.72
N PHE A 55 -8.23 2.98 1.15
CA PHE A 55 -7.27 4.07 1.30
C PHE A 55 -7.96 5.21 2.05
N VAL A 56 -7.31 5.74 3.06
CA VAL A 56 -7.79 6.92 3.81
C VAL A 56 -6.66 7.93 3.87
N ASP A 57 -6.94 9.16 3.47
CA ASP A 57 -6.02 10.29 3.61
C ASP A 57 -6.71 11.37 4.44
N GLU A 58 -6.17 11.62 5.62
CA GLU A 58 -6.64 12.65 6.54
C GLU A 58 -5.72 13.86 6.47
N HIS A 59 -6.26 14.98 6.03
CA HIS A 59 -5.58 16.26 5.99
C HIS A 59 -5.90 17.10 7.22
N THR A 60 -4.86 17.59 7.90
CA THR A 60 -4.97 18.47 9.05
C THR A 60 -4.14 19.73 8.86
N PRO A 61 -4.65 20.91 9.22
CA PRO A 61 -3.89 22.17 9.12
C PRO A 61 -2.58 22.13 9.92
N ALA A 62 -1.53 22.71 9.36
CA ALA A 62 -0.23 22.86 9.98
C ALA A 62 0.39 24.21 9.57
N GLY A 63 0.01 25.29 10.26
CA GLY A 63 0.39 26.66 9.90
C GLY A 63 -0.17 27.06 8.54
N SER A 64 0.70 27.44 7.60
CA SER A 64 0.35 27.78 6.21
C SER A 64 0.30 26.53 5.27
N SER A 65 0.50 25.34 5.80
CA SER A 65 0.51 24.06 5.08
C SER A 65 -0.49 23.09 5.73
N TYR A 66 -0.36 21.80 5.45
CA TYR A 66 -1.14 20.73 6.05
C TYR A 66 -0.25 19.51 6.30
N ASN A 67 -0.69 18.66 7.21
CA ASN A 67 -0.16 17.30 7.34
C ASN A 67 -1.15 16.31 6.70
N SER A 68 -0.63 15.31 6.04
CA SER A 68 -1.39 14.18 5.50
C SER A 68 -1.07 12.94 6.34
N ALA A 69 -2.11 12.23 6.78
CA ALA A 69 -1.98 10.96 7.48
C ALA A 69 -2.69 9.89 6.64
N VAL A 70 -1.88 9.01 6.03
CA VAL A 70 -2.37 8.00 5.08
C VAL A 70 -2.43 6.63 5.74
N SER A 71 -3.56 5.97 5.56
CA SER A 71 -3.77 4.56 5.93
C SER A 71 -4.27 3.76 4.75
N VAL A 72 -3.77 2.53 4.59
CA VAL A 72 -4.21 1.60 3.56
C VAL A 72 -4.43 0.22 4.15
N SER A 73 -5.42 -0.50 3.63
CA SER A 73 -5.66 -1.90 3.94
C SER A 73 -6.26 -2.61 2.72
N GLY A 74 -6.14 -3.93 2.68
CA GLY A 74 -6.72 -4.75 1.63
C GLY A 74 -6.03 -6.09 1.49
N THR A 75 -6.47 -6.84 0.48
CA THR A 75 -5.86 -8.12 0.09
C THR A 75 -5.51 -8.06 -1.39
N LEU A 76 -4.27 -8.35 -1.73
CA LEU A 76 -3.76 -8.45 -3.08
C LEU A 76 -3.52 -9.92 -3.42
N ALA A 77 -4.19 -10.42 -4.47
CA ALA A 77 -3.87 -11.67 -5.12
C ALA A 77 -3.09 -11.38 -6.42
N SER A 78 -2.11 -12.19 -6.75
CA SER A 78 -1.33 -11.96 -7.97
C SER A 78 -0.70 -13.25 -8.48
N SER A 79 -0.73 -13.44 -9.82
CA SER A 79 0.01 -14.51 -10.48
C SER A 79 1.53 -14.40 -10.26
N ALA A 80 2.06 -13.21 -10.03
CA ALA A 80 3.46 -13.00 -9.65
C ALA A 80 3.81 -13.55 -8.25
N LEU A 81 2.79 -13.83 -7.42
CA LEU A 81 2.93 -14.47 -6.10
C LEU A 81 2.60 -15.98 -6.17
N GLY A 82 2.62 -16.59 -7.36
CA GLY A 82 2.21 -17.99 -7.55
C GLY A 82 0.73 -18.21 -7.25
N ASP A 83 -0.12 -17.26 -7.64
CA ASP A 83 -1.57 -17.23 -7.37
C ASP A 83 -1.92 -17.18 -5.87
N GLN A 84 -0.96 -16.83 -5.01
CA GLN A 84 -1.19 -16.57 -3.60
C GLN A 84 -1.70 -15.14 -3.38
N SER A 85 -2.26 -14.93 -2.21
CA SER A 85 -2.67 -13.61 -1.76
C SER A 85 -1.90 -13.16 -0.54
N VAL A 86 -1.76 -11.84 -0.41
CA VAL A 86 -1.23 -11.17 0.77
C VAL A 86 -2.23 -10.14 1.25
N SER A 87 -2.44 -10.07 2.56
CA SER A 87 -3.17 -8.96 3.17
C SER A 87 -2.19 -7.90 3.64
N PHE A 88 -2.60 -6.65 3.57
CA PHE A 88 -1.81 -5.52 4.06
C PHE A 88 -2.67 -4.58 4.88
N VAL A 89 -2.08 -4.04 5.94
CA VAL A 89 -2.76 -3.10 6.83
C VAL A 89 -1.77 -2.08 7.37
N THR A 90 -2.15 -0.82 7.34
CA THR A 90 -1.46 0.24 8.08
C THR A 90 -1.76 0.08 9.57
N VAL A 91 -0.72 -0.10 10.37
CA VAL A 91 -0.79 -0.21 11.84
C VAL A 91 -0.77 1.18 12.48
N GLN A 92 0.13 2.04 11.97
CA GLN A 92 0.18 3.47 12.33
C GLN A 92 0.14 4.28 11.03
N PRO A 93 -0.72 5.29 10.92
CA PRO A 93 -0.81 6.11 9.72
C PRO A 93 0.54 6.67 9.29
N PHE A 94 0.79 6.67 8.00
CA PHE A 94 1.97 7.31 7.42
C PHE A 94 1.76 8.81 7.39
N VAL A 95 2.45 9.53 8.27
CA VAL A 95 2.30 10.99 8.43
C VAL A 95 3.37 11.72 7.64
N ARG A 96 2.94 12.65 6.81
CA ARG A 96 3.78 13.49 5.97
C ARG A 96 3.41 14.96 6.12
N ALA A 97 4.40 15.83 6.32
CA ALA A 97 4.21 17.27 6.20
C ALA A 97 3.94 17.66 4.74
N GLY A 98 3.16 18.68 4.47
CA GLY A 98 2.62 18.97 3.15
C GLY A 98 3.63 19.11 2.00
N ASN A 99 4.84 19.57 2.29
CA ASN A 99 5.93 19.72 1.33
C ASN A 99 7.01 18.63 1.42
N ALA A 100 6.90 17.68 2.35
CA ALA A 100 7.85 16.60 2.47
C ALA A 100 7.67 15.59 1.33
N LEU A 101 8.75 15.00 0.84
CA LEU A 101 8.69 13.97 -0.19
C LEU A 101 8.22 12.63 0.39
N TYR A 102 8.66 12.30 1.61
CA TYR A 102 8.38 11.02 2.26
C TYR A 102 7.74 11.22 3.64
N PRO A 103 7.04 10.20 4.16
CA PRO A 103 6.50 10.22 5.52
C PRO A 103 7.62 10.32 6.57
N ALA A 104 7.34 11.00 7.67
CA ALA A 104 8.21 11.10 8.83
C ALA A 104 7.91 10.04 9.91
N SER A 105 6.74 9.41 9.85
CA SER A 105 6.31 8.34 10.76
C SER A 105 5.28 7.45 10.08
N GLY A 106 5.07 6.28 10.64
CA GLY A 106 4.06 5.31 10.18
C GLY A 106 4.59 3.89 10.17
N SER A 107 3.68 2.93 10.13
CA SER A 107 4.03 1.51 9.99
C SER A 107 2.90 0.73 9.33
N ALA A 108 3.27 -0.34 8.64
CA ALA A 108 2.34 -1.27 8.01
C ALA A 108 2.85 -2.71 8.16
N THR A 109 1.92 -3.64 8.13
CA THR A 109 2.19 -5.08 8.09
C THR A 109 1.59 -5.67 6.83
N ILE A 110 2.32 -6.56 6.19
CA ILE A 110 1.89 -7.41 5.10
C ILE A 110 1.92 -8.84 5.63
N THR A 111 0.81 -9.57 5.51
CA THR A 111 0.70 -10.96 5.95
C THR A 111 0.49 -11.85 4.73
N GLY A 112 1.34 -12.84 4.59
CA GLY A 112 1.29 -13.83 3.52
C GLY A 112 0.80 -15.20 4.00
N ALA A 113 1.14 -16.23 3.22
CA ALA A 113 0.82 -17.61 3.54
C ALA A 113 1.50 -18.07 4.85
N ASN A 114 0.87 -19.01 5.56
CA ASN A 114 1.38 -19.59 6.80
C ASN A 114 1.72 -18.55 7.89
N ASN A 115 0.98 -17.45 7.91
CA ASN A 115 1.19 -16.30 8.81
C ASN A 115 2.56 -15.62 8.66
N SER A 116 3.28 -15.86 7.56
CA SER A 116 4.50 -15.08 7.30
C SER A 116 4.18 -13.59 7.25
N GLN A 117 5.09 -12.76 7.75
CA GLN A 117 4.85 -11.32 7.86
C GLN A 117 6.04 -10.51 7.36
N ALA A 118 5.73 -9.41 6.69
CA ALA A 118 6.68 -8.33 6.47
C ALA A 118 6.16 -7.06 7.17
N ARG A 119 7.02 -6.38 7.91
CA ARG A 119 6.69 -5.12 8.57
C ARG A 119 7.54 -3.99 8.03
N ILE A 120 6.89 -2.88 7.76
CA ILE A 120 7.51 -1.63 7.32
C ILE A 120 7.32 -0.62 8.44
N THR A 121 8.41 -0.02 8.93
CA THR A 121 8.36 1.03 9.96
C THR A 121 9.20 2.22 9.51
N VAL A 122 8.59 3.40 9.44
CA VAL A 122 9.32 4.64 9.14
C VAL A 122 10.23 4.97 10.32
N GLN A 123 11.53 5.09 10.06
CA GLN A 123 12.51 5.52 11.07
C GLN A 123 12.76 7.03 11.00
N SER A 124 12.66 7.60 9.79
CA SER A 124 12.81 9.04 9.55
C SER A 124 12.23 9.40 8.19
N GLY A 125 12.16 10.68 7.86
CA GLY A 125 11.74 11.14 6.52
C GLY A 125 12.63 10.69 5.36
N SER A 126 13.68 9.92 5.60
CA SER A 126 14.59 9.39 4.57
C SER A 126 14.78 7.87 4.62
N ALA A 127 14.38 7.19 5.71
CA ALA A 127 14.67 5.78 5.93
C ALA A 127 13.51 5.00 6.51
N VAL A 128 13.42 3.72 6.10
CA VAL A 128 12.46 2.73 6.60
C VAL A 128 13.19 1.50 7.09
N LEU A 129 12.67 0.91 8.15
CA LEU A 129 13.02 -0.41 8.65
C LEU A 129 12.09 -1.42 7.99
N LEU A 130 12.66 -2.45 7.39
CA LEU A 130 11.96 -3.61 6.86
C LEU A 130 12.33 -4.82 7.72
N GLU A 131 11.33 -5.54 8.18
CA GLU A 131 11.46 -6.75 9.00
C GLU A 131 10.67 -7.88 8.36
N LEU A 132 11.21 -9.09 8.37
CA LEU A 132 10.60 -10.26 7.77
C LEU A 132 10.56 -11.42 8.76
N ASP A 133 9.37 -11.93 9.02
CA ASP A 133 9.07 -13.21 9.63
C ASP A 133 8.63 -14.17 8.50
N ALA A 134 9.55 -14.98 8.03
CA ALA A 134 9.31 -15.82 6.86
C ALA A 134 8.56 -17.11 7.21
N ASN A 135 8.65 -17.57 8.45
CA ASN A 135 8.08 -18.84 8.91
C ASN A 135 6.75 -18.69 9.67
N GLY A 136 6.36 -17.45 10.04
CA GLY A 136 5.11 -17.15 10.71
C GLY A 136 5.08 -17.49 12.19
N ASP A 137 6.25 -17.58 12.86
CA ASP A 137 6.35 -17.88 14.30
C ASP A 137 6.26 -16.63 15.20
N GLY A 138 6.15 -15.45 14.58
CA GLY A 138 6.05 -14.15 15.25
C GLY A 138 7.41 -13.53 15.57
N ARG A 139 8.52 -14.12 15.09
CA ARG A 139 9.86 -13.57 15.23
C ARG A 139 10.37 -13.12 13.86
N PHE A 140 11.00 -11.96 13.82
CA PHE A 140 11.57 -11.44 12.59
C PHE A 140 13.00 -11.93 12.42
N GLU A 141 13.23 -12.86 11.47
CA GLU A 141 14.55 -13.44 11.20
C GLU A 141 15.44 -12.51 10.39
N ALA A 142 14.84 -11.63 9.60
CA ALA A 142 15.57 -10.68 8.77
C ALA A 142 15.12 -9.26 9.04
N THR A 143 16.11 -8.37 9.12
CA THR A 143 15.88 -6.95 9.35
C THR A 143 16.85 -6.14 8.47
N THR A 144 16.35 -5.13 7.79
CA THR A 144 17.18 -4.22 7.00
C THR A 144 16.61 -2.80 7.01
N THR A 145 17.50 -1.83 6.98
CA THR A 145 17.11 -0.42 6.77
C THR A 145 17.38 -0.04 5.32
N LYS A 146 16.43 0.61 4.69
CA LYS A 146 16.50 1.11 3.32
C LYS A 146 16.18 2.59 3.26
N ALA A 147 16.72 3.28 2.28
CA ALA A 147 16.24 4.61 1.94
C ALA A 147 14.88 4.50 1.24
N TRP A 148 14.03 5.50 1.41
CA TRP A 148 12.77 5.56 0.66
C TRP A 148 12.98 5.53 -0.84
N SER A 149 14.06 6.21 -1.33
CA SER A 149 14.43 6.24 -2.74
C SER A 149 14.77 4.88 -3.34
N ASP A 150 15.05 3.88 -2.51
CA ASP A 150 15.36 2.51 -2.96
C ASP A 150 14.11 1.65 -3.12
N LEU A 151 12.95 2.16 -2.70
CA LEU A 151 11.68 1.42 -2.70
C LEU A 151 10.69 1.89 -3.76
N ILE A 152 10.92 3.06 -4.38
CA ILE A 152 10.01 3.70 -5.35
C ILE A 152 10.77 4.19 -6.57
#